data_97308d140a98894a760886642c0c16bf
#
_entry.id   97308d140a98894a760886642c0c16bf
#
_cell.length_a   1.000
_cell.length_b   1.000
_cell.length_c   1.000
_cell.angle_alpha   90.00
_cell.angle_beta   90.00
_cell.angle_gamma   90.00
#
_symmetry.space_group_name_H-M   'P 1'
#
loop_
_entity.id
_entity.type
_entity.pdbx_description
1 polymer ?
#
loop_
_entity_poly.entity_id
_entity_poly.type
_entity_poly.pdbx_seq_one_letter_code
_entity_poly.pdbx_strand_id
1 'polypeptide(L)'
;MVRNRRTENIKNRGRFSACVAGIALIAVLLQGLSVKAEAASQKTVVKIPVSQTFEIKNQVPDGLNREFQYIMTCEEAKAPMPEETSEGTYTFTLKDNKKKVIEIAYEHAGVYYYNLKQQVSDKKDKFSYDETNYKVAVYVTNADNGGLDTQVVVKNPD
;
A
#
# COMPACT_ATOMS: atom_id res chain seq x y z
N MET A 1 12.57 -44.33 1.96
CA MET A 1 13.54 -43.95 3.01
C MET A 1 13.44 -42.44 3.23
N VAL A 2 12.58 -42.03 4.16
CA VAL A 2 12.20 -40.61 4.41
C VAL A 2 13.01 -40.12 5.60
N ARG A 3 13.87 -39.11 5.42
CA ARG A 3 14.61 -38.47 6.52
C ARG A 3 13.86 -37.25 7.01
N ASN A 4 13.34 -37.34 8.21
CA ASN A 4 12.74 -36.32 9.02
C ASN A 4 13.84 -35.38 9.56
N ARG A 5 13.79 -34.06 9.27
CA ARG A 5 14.65 -33.08 9.94
C ARG A 5 13.84 -32.36 10.99
N ARG A 6 14.25 -32.59 12.21
CA ARG A 6 13.82 -32.00 13.47
C ARG A 6 14.27 -30.53 13.52
N THR A 7 13.34 -29.61 13.69
CA THR A 7 13.63 -28.20 13.99
C THR A 7 13.89 -28.05 15.48
N GLU A 8 15.08 -27.60 15.84
CA GLU A 8 15.44 -27.29 17.23
C GLU A 8 14.98 -25.88 17.60
N ASN A 9 14.24 -25.82 18.69
CA ASN A 9 13.66 -24.62 19.27
C ASN A 9 14.68 -24.05 20.28
N ILE A 10 15.37 -22.96 19.93
CA ILE A 10 16.35 -22.29 20.82
C ILE A 10 15.57 -21.34 21.74
N LYS A 11 15.37 -21.78 22.98
CA LYS A 11 14.77 -21.02 24.05
C LYS A 11 15.83 -20.15 24.73
N ASN A 12 15.88 -18.86 24.38
CA ASN A 12 16.83 -17.92 24.99
C ASN A 12 16.23 -17.36 26.30
N ARG A 13 16.73 -17.83 27.45
CA ARG A 13 16.39 -17.36 28.78
C ARG A 13 17.38 -16.26 29.20
N GLY A 14 17.00 -15.00 29.03
CA GLY A 14 17.70 -13.85 29.62
C GLY A 14 17.44 -13.78 31.12
N ARG A 15 18.52 -13.89 31.92
CA ARG A 15 18.51 -13.71 33.39
C ARG A 15 18.57 -12.22 33.68
N PHE A 16 17.53 -11.66 34.31
CA PHE A 16 17.59 -10.31 34.85
C PHE A 16 18.13 -10.37 36.29
N SER A 17 19.26 -9.69 36.51
CA SER A 17 19.84 -9.47 37.80
C SER A 17 19.19 -8.24 38.44
N ALA A 18 18.59 -8.41 39.61
CA ALA A 18 17.99 -7.33 40.37
C ALA A 18 19.06 -6.63 41.21
N CYS A 19 19.27 -5.36 41.01
CA CYS A 19 19.94 -4.49 41.98
C CYS A 19 18.91 -3.68 42.76
N VAL A 20 18.79 -4.00 44.04
CA VAL A 20 18.02 -3.20 45.02
C VAL A 20 18.96 -2.15 45.60
N ALA A 21 18.63 -0.87 45.51
CA ALA A 21 19.19 0.16 46.38
C ALA A 21 18.29 1.40 46.44
N GLY A 22 17.84 1.74 47.63
CA GLY A 22 17.70 3.09 48.13
C GLY A 22 16.31 3.77 47.98
N ILE A 23 15.53 3.69 49.05
CA ILE A 23 14.34 4.48 49.32
C ILE A 23 14.79 5.94 49.60
N ALA A 24 14.34 6.89 48.77
CA ALA A 24 14.26 8.30 49.11
C ALA A 24 12.83 8.79 48.83
N LEU A 25 12.10 9.03 49.88
CA LEU A 25 10.75 9.55 49.87
C LEU A 25 10.81 11.06 49.59
N ILE A 26 10.55 11.47 48.36
CA ILE A 26 10.28 12.87 48.03
C ILE A 26 8.82 12.92 47.58
N ALA A 27 7.97 13.44 48.48
CA ALA A 27 6.62 13.80 48.17
C ALA A 27 6.65 15.09 47.31
N VAL A 28 6.61 14.95 46.00
CA VAL A 28 6.35 16.07 45.08
C VAL A 28 4.85 16.09 44.81
N LEU A 29 4.20 17.20 45.23
CA LEU A 29 2.85 17.51 44.81
C LEU A 29 2.78 17.54 43.29
N LEU A 30 2.31 16.46 42.67
CA LEU A 30 1.90 16.52 41.28
C LEU A 30 0.58 17.26 41.16
N GLN A 31 0.67 18.56 40.88
CA GLN A 31 -0.44 19.28 40.27
C GLN A 31 -0.67 18.67 38.89
N GLY A 32 -1.91 18.19 38.67
CA GLY A 32 -2.31 17.48 37.49
C GLY A 32 -2.15 18.28 36.21
N LEU A 33 -1.05 18.12 35.53
CA LEU A 33 -0.95 18.37 34.10
C LEU A 33 -1.55 17.16 33.41
N SER A 34 -2.83 17.24 33.04
CA SER A 34 -3.43 16.33 32.09
C SER A 34 -2.71 16.52 30.76
N VAL A 35 -1.64 15.76 30.53
CA VAL A 35 -1.08 15.61 29.20
C VAL A 35 -2.14 14.85 28.43
N LYS A 36 -2.93 15.54 27.62
CA LYS A 36 -3.66 14.88 26.54
C LYS A 36 -2.58 14.24 25.66
N ALA A 37 -2.43 12.94 25.79
CA ALA A 37 -1.75 12.17 24.78
C ALA A 37 -2.60 12.33 23.51
N GLU A 38 -2.21 13.24 22.63
CA GLU A 38 -2.64 13.19 21.24
C GLU A 38 -2.14 11.86 20.71
N ALA A 39 -3.07 10.93 20.50
CA ALA A 39 -2.76 9.69 19.82
C ALA A 39 -2.18 10.11 18.45
N ALA A 40 -0.88 9.93 18.29
CA ALA A 40 -0.25 10.15 17.00
C ALA A 40 -1.02 9.30 16.00
N SER A 41 -1.68 9.95 15.04
CA SER A 41 -2.36 9.29 13.94
C SER A 41 -1.32 8.42 13.24
N GLN A 42 -1.44 7.09 13.39
CA GLN A 42 -0.47 6.17 12.79
C GLN A 42 -0.80 6.04 11.32
N LYS A 43 0.00 6.72 10.50
CA LYS A 43 -0.07 6.66 9.05
C LYS A 43 0.53 5.33 8.57
N THR A 44 -0.24 4.56 7.81
CA THR A 44 0.25 3.37 7.13
C THR A 44 0.28 3.59 5.61
N VAL A 45 1.31 3.05 4.94
CA VAL A 45 1.46 3.18 3.49
C VAL A 45 1.20 1.84 2.82
N VAL A 46 0.19 1.82 1.96
CA VAL A 46 -0.14 0.67 1.12
C VAL A 46 0.57 0.79 -0.22
N LYS A 47 1.17 -0.32 -0.67
CA LYS A 47 1.88 -0.44 -1.95
C LYS A 47 1.07 -1.31 -2.90
N ILE A 48 0.60 -0.72 -3.99
CA ILE A 48 -0.18 -1.40 -5.02
C ILE A 48 0.71 -1.57 -6.25
N PRO A 49 1.22 -2.79 -6.54
CA PRO A 49 2.04 -3.04 -7.70
C PRO A 49 1.17 -3.11 -8.97
N VAL A 50 1.51 -2.32 -9.97
CA VAL A 50 0.91 -2.34 -11.30
C VAL A 50 1.95 -2.80 -12.30
N SER A 51 1.62 -3.80 -13.11
CA SER A 51 2.49 -4.30 -14.18
C SER A 51 1.76 -4.26 -15.51
N GLN A 52 2.48 -3.87 -16.54
CA GLN A 52 2.03 -3.92 -17.92
C GLN A 52 2.71 -5.06 -18.64
N THR A 53 1.95 -5.78 -19.48
CA THR A 53 2.49 -6.71 -20.46
C THR A 53 2.27 -6.14 -21.85
N PHE A 54 3.33 -5.96 -22.59
CA PHE A 54 3.31 -5.51 -23.99
C PHE A 54 3.97 -6.57 -24.87
N GLU A 55 3.21 -7.13 -25.79
CA GLU A 55 3.66 -8.18 -26.69
C GLU A 55 3.59 -7.72 -28.14
N ILE A 56 4.56 -8.09 -28.93
CA ILE A 56 4.63 -7.82 -30.37
C ILE A 56 4.59 -9.17 -31.09
N LYS A 57 3.55 -9.37 -31.89
CA LYS A 57 3.36 -10.65 -32.63
C LYS A 57 4.13 -10.73 -33.94
N ASN A 58 4.60 -9.59 -34.46
CA ASN A 58 5.27 -9.49 -35.76
C ASN A 58 6.53 -8.63 -35.65
N GLN A 59 7.11 -8.22 -36.79
CA GLN A 59 8.25 -7.33 -36.81
C GLN A 59 7.92 -5.98 -36.15
N VAL A 60 8.81 -5.49 -35.32
CA VAL A 60 8.67 -4.18 -34.62
C VAL A 60 8.78 -3.08 -35.65
N PRO A 61 7.76 -2.21 -35.81
CA PRO A 61 7.88 -1.03 -36.65
C PRO A 61 8.88 -0.02 -36.07
N ASP A 62 9.64 0.64 -36.93
CA ASP A 62 10.53 1.71 -36.52
C ASP A 62 9.72 2.87 -35.91
N GLY A 63 10.25 3.47 -34.82
CA GLY A 63 9.60 4.60 -34.14
C GLY A 63 8.32 4.24 -33.36
N LEU A 64 8.08 2.94 -33.08
CA LEU A 64 6.91 2.52 -32.32
C LEU A 64 6.90 3.16 -30.91
N ASN A 65 5.88 3.97 -30.63
CA ASN A 65 5.66 4.45 -29.27
C ASN A 65 5.08 3.31 -28.43
N ARG A 66 5.79 2.95 -27.37
CA ARG A 66 5.46 1.85 -26.44
C ARG A 66 5.14 2.38 -25.04
N GLU A 67 4.73 3.63 -24.95
CA GLU A 67 4.30 4.27 -23.71
C GLU A 67 2.78 4.30 -23.64
N PHE A 68 2.25 3.85 -22.50
CA PHE A 68 0.82 3.73 -22.24
C PHE A 68 0.48 4.45 -20.94
N GLN A 69 -0.53 5.27 -21.01
CA GLN A 69 -1.01 6.04 -19.86
C GLN A 69 -2.07 5.26 -19.10
N TYR A 70 -2.02 5.37 -17.77
CA TYR A 70 -2.98 4.80 -16.85
C TYR A 70 -3.55 5.88 -15.97
N ILE A 71 -4.79 5.71 -15.57
CA ILE A 71 -5.45 6.58 -14.60
C ILE A 71 -6.02 5.75 -13.46
N MET A 72 -5.89 6.28 -12.25
CA MET A 72 -6.53 5.78 -11.05
C MET A 72 -7.43 6.87 -10.48
N THR A 73 -8.67 6.51 -10.17
CA THR A 73 -9.66 7.37 -9.54
C THR A 73 -10.22 6.70 -8.30
N CYS A 74 -10.69 7.45 -7.32
CA CYS A 74 -11.42 6.92 -6.17
C CYS A 74 -12.93 7.04 -6.39
N GLU A 75 -13.70 6.16 -5.77
CA GLU A 75 -15.16 6.23 -5.78
C GLU A 75 -15.68 7.27 -4.76
N GLU A 76 -14.93 7.52 -3.71
CA GLU A 76 -15.27 8.46 -2.65
C GLU A 76 -14.40 9.73 -2.72
N ALA A 77 -15.01 10.89 -2.74
CA ALA A 77 -14.32 12.19 -2.90
C ALA A 77 -13.24 12.50 -1.84
N LYS A 78 -13.27 11.82 -0.69
CA LYS A 78 -12.32 12.00 0.43
C LYS A 78 -11.41 10.80 0.64
N ALA A 79 -11.42 9.81 -0.24
CA ALA A 79 -10.52 8.68 -0.12
C ALA A 79 -9.06 9.14 -0.29
N PRO A 80 -8.12 8.58 0.48
CA PRO A 80 -6.69 8.85 0.29
C PRO A 80 -6.27 8.50 -1.14
N MET A 81 -5.44 9.35 -1.72
CA MET A 81 -4.90 9.17 -3.07
C MET A 81 -3.36 9.32 -3.05
N PRO A 82 -2.65 8.86 -4.09
CA PRO A 82 -1.21 9.13 -4.23
C PRO A 82 -0.89 10.62 -4.20
N GLU A 83 0.32 11.00 -3.77
CA GLU A 83 0.74 12.40 -3.58
C GLU A 83 0.62 13.25 -4.88
N GLU A 84 0.87 12.66 -6.04
CA GLU A 84 0.83 13.36 -7.33
C GLU A 84 -0.58 13.42 -7.96
N THR A 85 -1.64 13.22 -7.16
CA THR A 85 -3.03 13.25 -7.64
C THR A 85 -3.47 14.69 -7.93
N SER A 86 -4.08 14.90 -9.08
CA SER A 86 -4.70 16.16 -9.48
C SER A 86 -6.18 15.95 -9.76
N GLU A 87 -7.03 16.80 -9.19
CA GLU A 87 -8.49 16.75 -9.39
C GLU A 87 -9.13 15.37 -9.17
N GLY A 88 -8.64 14.63 -8.15
CA GLY A 88 -9.13 13.28 -7.83
C GLY A 88 -8.67 12.18 -8.78
N THR A 89 -7.75 12.50 -9.69
CA THR A 89 -7.19 11.54 -10.66
C THR A 89 -5.68 11.44 -10.51
N TYR A 90 -5.19 10.23 -10.31
CA TYR A 90 -3.76 9.93 -10.37
C TYR A 90 -3.43 9.34 -11.74
N THR A 91 -2.47 9.96 -12.43
CA THR A 91 -2.08 9.57 -13.78
C THR A 91 -0.62 9.15 -13.81
N PHE A 92 -0.30 8.06 -14.50
CA PHE A 92 1.07 7.61 -14.70
C PHE A 92 1.25 6.91 -16.03
N THR A 93 2.50 6.79 -16.47
CA THR A 93 2.86 6.15 -17.74
C THR A 93 3.74 4.94 -17.49
N LEU A 94 3.47 3.84 -18.20
CA LEU A 94 4.34 2.67 -18.28
C LEU A 94 4.86 2.52 -19.71
N LYS A 95 6.12 2.14 -19.83
CA LYS A 95 6.78 1.87 -21.10
C LYS A 95 7.13 0.39 -21.19
N ASP A 96 6.83 -0.25 -22.31
CA ASP A 96 7.09 -1.68 -22.51
C ASP A 96 6.46 -2.54 -21.41
N ASN A 97 7.25 -3.46 -20.86
CA ASN A 97 6.87 -4.35 -19.77
C ASN A 97 7.31 -3.81 -18.40
N LYS A 98 7.27 -2.48 -18.21
CA LYS A 98 7.64 -1.86 -16.94
C LYS A 98 6.57 -2.06 -15.88
N LYS A 99 7.01 -1.91 -14.63
CA LYS A 99 6.15 -1.97 -13.44
C LYS A 99 6.23 -0.65 -12.69
N LYS A 100 5.15 -0.29 -12.02
CA LYS A 100 5.09 0.83 -11.08
C LYS A 100 4.46 0.36 -9.77
N VAL A 101 4.94 0.87 -8.66
CA VAL A 101 4.29 0.73 -7.36
C VAL A 101 3.59 2.03 -7.05
N ILE A 102 2.28 1.97 -6.85
CA ILE A 102 1.46 3.10 -6.39
C ILE A 102 1.47 3.05 -4.87
N GLU A 103 1.84 4.15 -4.22
CA GLU A 103 1.86 4.28 -2.77
C GLU A 103 0.73 5.20 -2.31
N ILE A 104 -0.11 4.71 -1.39
CA ILE A 104 -1.21 5.47 -0.79
C ILE A 104 -1.10 5.38 0.71
N ALA A 105 -1.18 6.52 1.38
CA ALA A 105 -1.09 6.61 2.81
C ALA A 105 -2.47 6.72 3.46
N TYR A 106 -2.73 5.91 4.49
CA TYR A 106 -3.98 5.87 5.22
C TYR A 106 -3.74 6.23 6.68
N GLU A 107 -4.65 7.04 7.23
CA GLU A 107 -4.63 7.49 8.63
C GLU A 107 -5.83 6.96 9.43
N HIS A 108 -6.82 6.38 8.74
CA HIS A 108 -8.06 5.90 9.35
C HIS A 108 -8.43 4.52 8.83
N ALA A 109 -9.02 3.71 9.71
CA ALA A 109 -9.66 2.46 9.32
C ALA A 109 -10.85 2.74 8.39
N GLY A 110 -11.06 1.86 7.41
CA GLY A 110 -12.13 1.99 6.42
C GLY A 110 -11.95 1.03 5.26
N VAL A 111 -12.87 1.08 4.32
CA VAL A 111 -12.76 0.37 3.03
C VAL A 111 -12.77 1.42 1.93
N TYR A 112 -11.74 1.42 1.12
CA TYR A 112 -11.53 2.43 0.09
C TYR A 112 -11.55 1.76 -1.28
N TYR A 113 -12.33 2.31 -2.21
CA TYR A 113 -12.52 1.74 -3.54
C TYR A 113 -11.92 2.65 -4.60
N TYR A 114 -11.16 2.04 -5.50
CA TYR A 114 -10.49 2.73 -6.61
C TYR A 114 -10.79 2.01 -7.92
N ASN A 115 -10.80 2.79 -8.99
CA ASN A 115 -10.84 2.30 -10.35
C ASN A 115 -9.49 2.57 -11.01
N LEU A 116 -8.88 1.54 -11.59
CA LEU A 116 -7.62 1.64 -12.34
C LEU A 116 -7.84 1.13 -13.75
N LYS A 117 -7.52 1.95 -14.75
CA LYS A 117 -7.65 1.58 -16.16
C LYS A 117 -6.58 2.21 -17.02
N GLN A 118 -6.31 1.59 -18.17
CA GLN A 118 -5.53 2.21 -19.23
C GLN A 118 -6.32 3.36 -19.85
N GLN A 119 -5.67 4.51 -20.05
CA GLN A 119 -6.26 5.65 -20.76
C GLN A 119 -5.83 5.59 -22.21
N VAL A 120 -6.79 5.34 -23.09
CA VAL A 120 -6.56 5.31 -24.53
C VAL A 120 -7.20 6.54 -25.14
N SER A 121 -6.39 7.58 -25.40
CA SER A 121 -6.86 8.83 -26.02
C SER A 121 -6.92 8.73 -27.54
N ASP A 122 -6.05 7.91 -28.15
CA ASP A 122 -5.96 7.72 -29.59
C ASP A 122 -5.66 6.25 -29.88
N LYS A 123 -6.65 5.53 -30.43
CA LYS A 123 -6.51 4.12 -30.79
C LYS A 123 -5.70 4.02 -32.08
N LYS A 124 -4.52 3.43 -32.01
CA LYS A 124 -3.68 3.19 -33.17
C LYS A 124 -4.07 1.87 -33.83
N ASP A 125 -4.05 1.87 -35.15
CA ASP A 125 -4.22 0.65 -35.93
C ASP A 125 -3.20 -0.43 -35.52
N LYS A 126 -3.64 -1.68 -35.48
CA LYS A 126 -2.82 -2.84 -35.12
C LYS A 126 -2.41 -2.93 -33.65
N PHE A 127 -2.93 -2.06 -32.76
CA PHE A 127 -2.82 -2.19 -31.33
C PHE A 127 -4.08 -2.80 -30.75
N SER A 128 -3.91 -3.69 -29.80
CA SER A 128 -4.97 -4.14 -28.89
C SER A 128 -4.66 -3.55 -27.51
N TYR A 129 -5.64 -2.87 -26.94
CA TYR A 129 -5.51 -2.21 -25.63
C TYR A 129 -6.26 -2.98 -24.58
N ASP A 130 -5.81 -2.88 -23.33
CA ASP A 130 -6.56 -3.37 -22.19
C ASP A 130 -7.64 -2.34 -21.83
N GLU A 131 -8.89 -2.67 -22.15
CA GLU A 131 -10.04 -1.81 -21.85
C GLU A 131 -10.66 -2.11 -20.47
N THR A 132 -10.02 -3.00 -19.70
CA THR A 132 -10.49 -3.41 -18.39
C THR A 132 -10.44 -2.26 -17.39
N ASN A 133 -11.53 -2.07 -16.65
CA ASN A 133 -11.57 -1.19 -15.48
C ASN A 133 -11.41 -2.05 -14.22
N TYR A 134 -10.19 -2.12 -13.71
CA TYR A 134 -9.86 -2.88 -12.51
C TYR A 134 -10.40 -2.18 -11.27
N LYS A 135 -11.18 -2.89 -10.47
CA LYS A 135 -11.62 -2.41 -9.17
C LYS A 135 -10.64 -2.84 -8.08
N VAL A 136 -10.08 -1.87 -7.38
CA VAL A 136 -9.15 -2.09 -6.28
C VAL A 136 -9.84 -1.70 -4.99
N ALA A 137 -9.98 -2.64 -4.06
CA ALA A 137 -10.47 -2.39 -2.72
C ALA A 137 -9.30 -2.47 -1.73
N VAL A 138 -9.12 -1.43 -0.92
CA VAL A 138 -8.15 -1.40 0.18
C VAL A 138 -8.92 -1.42 1.49
N TYR A 139 -8.75 -2.51 2.24
CA TYR A 139 -9.30 -2.67 3.58
C TYR A 139 -8.25 -2.20 4.57
N VAL A 140 -8.59 -1.25 5.40
CA VAL A 140 -7.75 -0.74 6.49
C VAL A 140 -8.48 -1.00 7.79
N THR A 141 -7.87 -1.75 8.70
CA THR A 141 -8.43 -2.11 10.01
C THR A 141 -7.51 -1.66 11.12
N ASN A 142 -8.07 -1.45 12.31
CA ASN A 142 -7.25 -1.19 13.48
C ASN A 142 -6.53 -2.48 13.90
N ALA A 143 -5.23 -2.38 14.10
CA ALA A 143 -4.41 -3.46 14.61
C ALA A 143 -4.39 -3.46 16.15
N ASP A 144 -4.17 -4.63 16.77
CA ASP A 144 -4.15 -4.79 18.24
C ASP A 144 -3.07 -3.95 18.94
N ASN A 145 -2.00 -3.61 18.22
CA ASN A 145 -0.90 -2.77 18.71
C ASN A 145 -1.17 -1.25 18.59
N GLY A 146 -2.40 -0.86 18.21
CA GLY A 146 -2.80 0.54 18.00
C GLY A 146 -2.44 1.11 16.63
N GLY A 147 -1.85 0.29 15.73
CA GLY A 147 -1.56 0.66 14.33
C GLY A 147 -2.72 0.38 13.39
N LEU A 148 -2.41 0.35 12.10
CA LEU A 148 -3.35 -0.03 11.04
C LEU A 148 -2.82 -1.23 10.26
N ASP A 149 -3.68 -2.25 10.13
CA ASP A 149 -3.48 -3.39 9.23
C ASP A 149 -4.15 -3.13 7.90
N THR A 150 -3.58 -3.66 6.81
CA THR A 150 -4.08 -3.39 5.47
C THR A 150 -4.16 -4.65 4.61
N GLN A 151 -5.22 -4.74 3.79
CA GLN A 151 -5.38 -5.77 2.78
C GLN A 151 -5.82 -5.13 1.46
N VAL A 152 -5.20 -5.54 0.36
CA VAL A 152 -5.57 -5.09 -0.99
C VAL A 152 -6.21 -6.24 -1.75
N VAL A 153 -7.37 -5.97 -2.34
CA VAL A 153 -8.09 -6.92 -3.21
C VAL A 153 -8.32 -6.26 -4.56
N VAL A 154 -7.87 -6.91 -5.63
CA VAL A 154 -8.13 -6.47 -7.00
C VAL A 154 -9.18 -7.39 -7.61
N LYS A 155 -10.24 -6.81 -8.16
CA LYS A 155 -11.28 -7.54 -8.88
C LYS A 155 -11.22 -7.14 -10.35
N ASN A 156 -11.19 -8.14 -11.22
CA ASN A 156 -11.53 -7.92 -12.62
C ASN A 156 -13.05 -7.71 -12.70
N PRO A 157 -13.54 -6.81 -13.54
CA PRO A 157 -14.95 -6.84 -13.88
C PRO A 157 -15.24 -8.18 -14.58
N ASP A 158 -16.35 -8.79 -14.21
CA ASP A 158 -16.90 -9.96 -14.88
C ASP A 158 -17.35 -9.60 -16.30
#